data_361d41122028b768896909cb52edb685
#
_entry.id   361d41122028b768896909cb52edb685
#
_cell.length_a   1.000
_cell.length_b   1.000
_cell.length_c   1.000
_cell.angle_alpha   90.00
_cell.angle_beta   90.00
_cell.angle_gamma   90.00
#
_symmetry.space_group_name_H-M   'P 1'
#
loop_
_entity.id
_entity.type
_entity.pdbx_description
1 polymer ?
#
loop_
_entity_poly.entity_id
_entity_poly.type
_entity_poly.pdbx_seq_one_letter_code
_entity_poly.pdbx_strand_id
1 'polypeptide(L)'
;MKIKRKEVDDIPQVVQMGQHYFAHPWTQEDYKKHYQEQDKIYLVCMQEKPCMQENLCMQSDYVVASSVVWCSFDTADLCNIMVAEAYRRRGLAEQLLHQSFCLCRELGVERVLLEVRESNLPAIRLYEKLHFRQISMRRAYYRNPVENAVIMELEFV
;
A
#
# COMPACT_ATOMS: atom_id res chain seq x y z
N MET A 1 17.25 -1.67 -1.97
CA MET A 1 15.91 -1.18 -1.58
C MET A 1 15.60 -1.70 -0.20
N LYS A 2 15.04 -0.86 0.68
CA LYS A 2 14.72 -1.20 2.07
C LYS A 2 13.25 -0.90 2.36
N ILE A 3 12.53 -1.86 2.94
CA ILE A 3 11.17 -1.64 3.44
C ILE A 3 11.26 -1.24 4.91
N LYS A 4 10.56 -0.19 5.30
CA LYS A 4 10.48 0.29 6.70
C LYS A 4 9.06 0.76 7.02
N ARG A 5 8.75 0.93 8.31
CA ARG A 5 7.58 1.71 8.72
C ARG A 5 7.77 3.16 8.25
N LYS A 6 6.70 3.75 7.74
CA LYS A 6 6.69 5.15 7.27
C LYS A 6 6.93 6.10 8.46
N GLU A 7 7.79 7.07 8.25
CA GLU A 7 8.04 8.19 9.16
C GLU A 7 7.36 9.46 8.64
N VAL A 8 7.33 10.50 9.47
CA VAL A 8 6.71 11.80 9.10
C VAL A 8 7.36 12.39 7.87
N ASP A 9 8.67 12.27 7.75
CA ASP A 9 9.47 12.83 6.65
C ASP A 9 9.20 12.11 5.31
N ASP A 10 8.65 10.89 5.34
CA ASP A 10 8.26 10.15 4.13
C ASP A 10 6.90 10.62 3.57
N ILE A 11 6.05 11.28 4.40
CA ILE A 11 4.68 11.65 4.04
C ILE A 11 4.60 12.49 2.77
N PRO A 12 5.40 13.55 2.56
CA PRO A 12 5.32 14.36 1.36
C PRO A 12 5.52 13.55 0.07
N GLN A 13 6.46 12.61 0.08
CA GLN A 13 6.73 11.75 -1.09
C GLN A 13 5.59 10.76 -1.34
N VAL A 14 5.02 10.17 -0.28
CA VAL A 14 3.88 9.25 -0.38
C VAL A 14 2.65 9.98 -0.92
N VAL A 15 2.38 11.21 -0.44
CA VAL A 15 1.27 12.05 -0.94
C VAL A 15 1.46 12.37 -2.42
N GLN A 16 2.65 12.78 -2.83
CA GLN A 16 2.96 13.06 -4.24
C GLN A 16 2.73 11.84 -5.13
N MET A 17 3.16 10.64 -4.68
CA MET A 17 2.85 9.39 -5.37
C MET A 17 1.35 9.14 -5.46
N GLY A 18 0.61 9.31 -4.38
CA GLY A 18 -0.83 9.12 -4.33
C GLY A 18 -1.57 10.02 -5.32
N GLN A 19 -1.18 11.29 -5.41
CA GLN A 19 -1.73 12.25 -6.38
C GLN A 19 -1.57 11.80 -7.84
N HIS A 20 -0.51 11.04 -8.12
CA HIS A 20 -0.28 10.53 -9.46
C HIS A 20 -1.11 9.28 -9.80
N TYR A 21 -1.45 8.45 -8.81
CA TYR A 21 -2.06 7.13 -9.05
C TYR A 21 -3.53 7.01 -8.64
N PHE A 22 -4.03 7.89 -7.78
CA PHE A 22 -5.40 7.81 -7.27
C PHE A 22 -6.25 9.01 -7.68
N ALA A 23 -7.51 8.75 -8.04
CA ALA A 23 -8.48 9.81 -8.33
C ALA A 23 -8.83 10.66 -7.09
N HIS A 24 -8.78 10.05 -5.91
CA HIS A 24 -9.01 10.68 -4.60
C HIS A 24 -7.83 10.34 -3.68
N PRO A 25 -6.67 11.01 -3.86
CA PRO A 25 -5.49 10.72 -3.05
C PRO A 25 -5.66 11.24 -1.63
N TRP A 26 -5.06 10.54 -0.68
CA TRP A 26 -4.97 11.02 0.69
C TRP A 26 -4.06 12.24 0.78
N THR A 27 -4.46 13.18 1.63
CA THR A 27 -3.70 14.41 1.92
C THR A 27 -2.61 14.15 2.96
N GLN A 28 -1.73 15.13 3.17
CA GLN A 28 -0.77 15.07 4.27
C GLN A 28 -1.45 14.98 5.65
N GLU A 29 -2.60 15.64 5.81
CA GLU A 29 -3.37 15.62 7.05
C GLU A 29 -3.95 14.24 7.32
N ASP A 30 -4.50 13.56 6.29
CA ASP A 30 -5.00 12.20 6.43
C ASP A 30 -3.90 11.25 6.91
N TYR A 31 -2.69 11.37 6.36
CA TYR A 31 -1.56 10.56 6.81
C TYR A 31 -1.08 10.92 8.21
N LYS A 32 -1.02 12.21 8.57
CA LYS A 32 -0.56 12.67 9.88
C LYS A 32 -1.52 12.31 11.01
N LYS A 33 -2.83 12.32 10.73
CA LYS A 33 -3.87 12.02 11.69
C LYS A 33 -3.73 10.63 12.31
N HIS A 34 -3.29 9.66 11.52
CA HIS A 34 -3.32 8.25 11.89
C HIS A 34 -1.94 7.59 11.98
N TYR A 35 -0.84 8.31 11.69
CA TYR A 35 0.46 7.65 11.53
C TYR A 35 1.05 7.10 12.83
N GLN A 36 0.60 7.58 14.00
CA GLN A 36 1.05 7.11 15.32
C GLN A 36 0.17 6.00 15.90
N GLU A 37 -0.95 5.69 15.26
CA GLU A 37 -1.87 4.66 15.73
C GLU A 37 -1.24 3.27 15.48
N GLN A 38 -1.22 2.42 16.52
CA GLN A 38 -0.56 1.11 16.44
C GLN A 38 -1.31 0.11 15.55
N ASP A 39 -2.63 0.28 15.42
CA ASP A 39 -3.51 -0.50 14.56
C ASP A 39 -3.46 -0.07 13.08
N LYS A 40 -2.67 0.96 12.75
CA LYS A 40 -2.43 1.42 11.38
C LYS A 40 -1.02 1.05 10.93
N ILE A 41 -0.94 0.22 9.91
CA ILE A 41 0.32 -0.23 9.33
C ILE A 41 0.60 0.58 8.08
N TYR A 42 1.63 1.40 8.14
CA TYR A 42 2.13 2.20 7.01
C TYR A 42 3.54 1.74 6.68
N LEU A 43 3.72 1.14 5.51
CA LEU A 43 5.05 0.73 5.03
C LEU A 43 5.45 1.53 3.79
N VAL A 44 6.73 1.81 3.69
CA VAL A 44 7.36 2.40 2.51
C VAL A 44 8.56 1.56 2.08
N CYS A 45 8.76 1.47 0.77
CA CYS A 45 9.99 0.95 0.20
C CYS A 45 10.84 2.12 -0.29
N MET A 46 12.07 2.19 0.22
CA MET A 46 13.03 3.25 -0.08
C MET A 46 14.07 2.76 -1.08
N GLN A 47 14.41 3.64 -2.02
CA GLN A 47 15.55 3.49 -2.90
C GLN A 47 16.62 4.49 -2.51
N GLU A 48 17.81 4.01 -2.20
CA GLU A 48 18.99 4.87 -2.00
C GLU A 48 19.38 5.51 -3.34
N LYS A 49 19.68 6.81 -3.32
CA LYS A 49 20.29 7.46 -4.47
C LYS A 49 21.75 6.99 -4.59
N PRO A 50 22.20 6.55 -5.77
CA PRO A 50 23.62 6.31 -5.96
C PRO A 50 24.39 7.62 -5.74
N CYS A 51 25.38 7.58 -4.85
CA CYS A 51 26.29 8.69 -4.60
C CYS A 51 27.21 8.85 -5.82
N MET A 52 27.02 9.90 -6.62
CA MET A 52 27.87 10.16 -7.78
C MET A 52 29.06 11.06 -7.46
N GLN A 53 29.18 11.67 -6.28
CA GLN A 53 30.33 12.50 -5.87
C GLN A 53 30.52 12.49 -4.36
N GLU A 54 31.73 12.20 -3.91
CA GLU A 54 32.12 12.03 -2.50
C GLU A 54 31.95 13.27 -1.60
N ASN A 55 31.75 14.47 -2.14
CA ASN A 55 31.81 15.72 -1.38
C ASN A 55 30.50 16.52 -1.25
N LEU A 56 29.36 16.05 -1.78
CA LEU A 56 28.06 16.73 -1.67
C LEU A 56 26.88 15.76 -1.48
N CYS A 57 27.08 14.73 -0.68
CA CYS A 57 26.06 13.70 -0.46
C CYS A 57 25.06 14.11 0.62
N MET A 58 24.07 14.93 0.27
CA MET A 58 22.76 14.83 0.90
C MET A 58 22.09 13.59 0.32
N GLN A 59 22.37 12.43 0.90
CA GLN A 59 21.68 11.17 0.61
C GLN A 59 20.24 11.29 1.09
N SER A 60 19.34 11.70 0.23
CA SER A 60 17.92 11.56 0.51
C SER A 60 17.42 10.34 -0.24
N ASP A 61 17.21 9.25 0.49
CA ASP A 61 16.43 8.12 0.02
C ASP A 61 15.07 8.60 -0.47
N TYR A 62 14.53 7.96 -1.48
CA TYR A 62 13.21 8.31 -1.98
C TYR A 62 12.26 7.12 -1.99
N VAL A 63 10.98 7.42 -1.73
CA VAL A 63 9.93 6.42 -1.68
C VAL A 63 9.62 5.93 -3.11
N VAL A 64 9.70 4.63 -3.32
CA VAL A 64 9.38 3.99 -4.60
C VAL A 64 8.13 3.11 -4.53
N ALA A 65 7.70 2.74 -3.33
CA ALA A 65 6.46 2.02 -3.11
C ALA A 65 5.93 2.27 -1.69
N SER A 66 4.63 2.14 -1.49
CA SER A 66 3.97 2.31 -0.19
C SER A 66 2.75 1.41 -0.09
N SER A 67 2.45 0.95 1.13
CA SER A 67 1.22 0.26 1.49
C SER A 67 0.63 0.83 2.77
N VAL A 68 -0.70 0.78 2.86
CA VAL A 68 -1.47 1.18 4.04
C VAL A 68 -2.48 0.10 4.37
N VAL A 69 -2.40 -0.41 5.59
CA VAL A 69 -3.34 -1.39 6.13
C VAL A 69 -3.87 -0.88 7.47
N TRP A 70 -5.16 -0.92 7.64
CA TRP A 70 -5.84 -0.57 8.89
C TRP A 70 -6.37 -1.84 9.54
N CYS A 71 -5.95 -2.08 10.78
CA CYS A 71 -6.40 -3.22 11.56
C CYS A 71 -7.53 -2.81 12.51
N SER A 72 -8.51 -3.68 12.65
CA SER A 72 -9.64 -3.51 13.57
C SER A 72 -10.03 -4.88 14.10
N PHE A 73 -9.71 -5.17 15.36
CA PHE A 73 -9.90 -6.48 15.99
C PHE A 73 -9.23 -7.61 15.16
N ASP A 74 -10.02 -8.57 14.70
CA ASP A 74 -9.59 -9.73 13.91
C ASP A 74 -9.50 -9.47 12.40
N THR A 75 -9.86 -8.27 11.94
CA THR A 75 -9.95 -7.92 10.52
C THR A 75 -9.06 -6.73 10.19
N ALA A 76 -8.49 -6.72 8.99
CA ALA A 76 -7.77 -5.57 8.47
C ALA A 76 -8.25 -5.19 7.07
N ASP A 77 -8.17 -3.90 6.74
CA ASP A 77 -8.45 -3.36 5.42
C ASP A 77 -7.15 -2.92 4.73
N LEU A 78 -6.84 -3.48 3.58
CA LEU A 78 -5.80 -2.96 2.71
C LEU A 78 -6.34 -1.69 2.00
N CYS A 79 -6.05 -0.53 2.59
CA CYS A 79 -6.58 0.75 2.13
C CYS A 79 -5.96 1.21 0.82
N ASN A 80 -4.64 1.05 0.67
CA ASN A 80 -3.96 1.31 -0.59
C ASN A 80 -2.62 0.57 -0.69
N ILE A 81 -2.19 0.39 -1.93
CA ILE A 81 -0.84 -0.03 -2.30
C ILE A 81 -0.46 0.65 -3.60
N MET A 82 0.75 1.18 -3.67
CA MET A 82 1.27 1.83 -4.86
C MET A 82 2.75 1.54 -5.05
N VAL A 83 3.13 1.40 -6.32
CA VAL A 83 4.52 1.22 -6.75
C VAL A 83 4.78 2.19 -7.90
N ALA A 84 5.83 2.98 -7.78
CA ALA A 84 6.27 3.90 -8.82
C ALA A 84 6.51 3.14 -10.14
N GLU A 85 6.08 3.70 -11.26
CA GLU A 85 6.02 3.01 -12.56
C GLU A 85 7.36 2.38 -12.95
N ALA A 86 8.47 3.13 -12.78
CA ALA A 86 9.82 2.64 -13.07
C ALA A 86 10.27 1.46 -12.18
N TYR A 87 9.53 1.17 -11.12
CA TYR A 87 9.83 0.11 -10.14
C TYR A 87 8.83 -1.04 -10.15
N ARG A 88 7.82 -0.98 -11.02
CA ARG A 88 6.83 -2.06 -11.18
C ARG A 88 7.48 -3.33 -11.73
N ARG A 89 6.79 -4.46 -11.55
CA ARG A 89 7.21 -5.81 -12.00
C ARG A 89 8.54 -6.30 -11.40
N ARG A 90 8.93 -5.73 -10.26
CA ARG A 90 10.12 -6.14 -9.47
C ARG A 90 9.74 -6.83 -8.16
N GLY A 91 8.49 -7.22 -7.98
CA GLY A 91 7.99 -7.89 -6.77
C GLY A 91 7.80 -6.98 -5.55
N LEU A 92 7.93 -5.65 -5.69
CA LEU A 92 7.87 -4.73 -4.53
C LEU A 92 6.50 -4.72 -3.86
N ALA A 93 5.40 -4.76 -4.63
CA ALA A 93 4.06 -4.82 -4.07
C ALA A 93 3.87 -6.10 -3.24
N GLU A 94 4.32 -7.23 -3.76
CA GLU A 94 4.27 -8.51 -3.07
C GLU A 94 5.07 -8.49 -1.75
N GLN A 95 6.28 -7.95 -1.77
CA GLN A 95 7.13 -7.82 -0.57
C GLN A 95 6.50 -6.91 0.48
N LEU A 96 5.94 -5.76 0.08
CA LEU A 96 5.23 -4.86 0.98
C LEU A 96 4.02 -5.55 1.62
N LEU A 97 3.22 -6.26 0.83
CA LEU A 97 2.05 -6.98 1.33
C LEU A 97 2.43 -8.10 2.29
N HIS A 98 3.45 -8.90 1.97
CA HIS A 98 3.94 -9.93 2.90
C HIS A 98 4.37 -9.33 4.25
N GLN A 99 5.12 -8.23 4.24
CA GLN A 99 5.54 -7.58 5.46
C GLN A 99 4.36 -6.95 6.21
N SER A 100 3.40 -6.34 5.51
CA SER A 100 2.17 -5.85 6.13
C SER A 100 1.39 -6.96 6.80
N PHE A 101 1.26 -8.13 6.16
CA PHE A 101 0.52 -9.28 6.69
C PHE A 101 1.21 -9.91 7.89
N CYS A 102 2.56 -9.94 7.93
CA CYS A 102 3.27 -10.34 9.14
C CYS A 102 2.90 -9.45 10.32
N LEU A 103 2.90 -8.13 10.13
CA LEU A 103 2.52 -7.17 11.17
C LEU A 103 1.03 -7.30 11.56
N CYS A 104 0.13 -7.56 10.61
CA CYS A 104 -1.28 -7.83 10.90
C CYS A 104 -1.44 -9.05 11.83
N ARG A 105 -0.73 -10.14 11.54
CA ARG A 105 -0.76 -11.34 12.39
C ARG A 105 -0.25 -11.09 13.81
N GLU A 106 0.79 -10.28 13.95
CA GLU A 106 1.31 -9.87 15.26
C GLU A 106 0.27 -9.07 16.09
N LEU A 107 -0.66 -8.37 15.40
CA LEU A 107 -1.78 -7.66 16.02
C LEU A 107 -3.03 -8.52 16.22
N GLY A 108 -2.98 -9.82 15.90
CA GLY A 108 -4.09 -10.74 16.08
C GLY A 108 -5.14 -10.69 14.95
N VAL A 109 -4.79 -10.11 13.80
CA VAL A 109 -5.66 -10.12 12.62
C VAL A 109 -5.75 -11.53 12.04
N GLU A 110 -6.97 -11.97 11.76
CA GLU A 110 -7.27 -13.28 11.17
C GLU A 110 -7.58 -13.19 9.67
N ARG A 111 -8.05 -12.02 9.20
CA ARG A 111 -8.41 -11.81 7.79
C ARG A 111 -8.11 -10.40 7.30
N VAL A 112 -7.80 -10.29 6.02
CA VAL A 112 -7.57 -9.01 5.34
C VAL A 112 -8.57 -8.86 4.20
N LEU A 113 -9.21 -7.70 4.14
CA LEU A 113 -10.14 -7.31 3.09
C LEU A 113 -9.49 -6.24 2.19
N LEU A 114 -9.93 -6.19 0.94
CA LEU A 114 -9.59 -5.11 0.02
C LEU A 114 -10.69 -4.87 -1.00
N GLU A 115 -10.69 -3.67 -1.57
CA GLU A 115 -11.50 -3.26 -2.71
C GLU A 115 -10.59 -2.92 -3.89
N VAL A 116 -10.89 -3.48 -5.05
CA VAL A 116 -10.10 -3.23 -6.27
C VAL A 116 -11.03 -2.98 -7.45
N ARG A 117 -10.65 -2.06 -8.34
CA ARG A 117 -11.37 -1.85 -9.59
C ARG A 117 -11.41 -3.13 -10.42
N GLU A 118 -12.57 -3.47 -10.97
CA GLU A 118 -12.76 -4.64 -11.82
C GLU A 118 -11.79 -4.66 -13.01
N SER A 119 -11.45 -3.50 -13.57
CA SER A 119 -10.50 -3.36 -14.67
C SER A 119 -9.03 -3.51 -14.26
N ASN A 120 -8.71 -3.43 -12.96
CA ASN A 120 -7.32 -3.51 -12.48
C ASN A 120 -6.83 -4.97 -12.41
N LEU A 121 -6.81 -5.63 -13.56
CA LEU A 121 -6.40 -7.03 -13.68
C LEU A 121 -5.00 -7.33 -13.11
N PRO A 122 -3.99 -6.44 -13.27
CA PRO A 122 -2.68 -6.69 -12.66
C PRO A 122 -2.71 -6.77 -11.13
N ALA A 123 -3.52 -5.93 -10.47
CA ALA A 123 -3.68 -5.97 -9.02
C ALA A 123 -4.47 -7.20 -8.58
N ILE A 124 -5.56 -7.53 -9.27
CA ILE A 124 -6.36 -8.74 -8.99
C ILE A 124 -5.48 -9.99 -9.06
N ARG A 125 -4.67 -10.15 -10.11
CA ARG A 125 -3.74 -11.29 -10.25
C ARG A 125 -2.70 -11.35 -9.13
N LEU A 126 -2.21 -10.19 -8.65
CA LEU A 126 -1.32 -10.13 -7.50
C LEU A 126 -2.02 -10.64 -6.23
N TYR A 127 -3.26 -10.19 -5.99
CA TYR A 127 -4.03 -10.60 -4.83
C TYR A 127 -4.39 -12.09 -4.87
N GLU A 128 -4.80 -12.61 -6.03
CA GLU A 128 -5.03 -14.05 -6.24
C GLU A 128 -3.77 -14.88 -5.96
N LYS A 129 -2.60 -14.42 -6.44
CA LYS A 129 -1.30 -15.04 -6.14
C LYS A 129 -1.00 -15.07 -4.64
N LEU A 130 -1.46 -14.08 -3.89
CA LEU A 130 -1.35 -13.98 -2.44
C LEU A 130 -2.51 -14.68 -1.70
N HIS A 131 -3.27 -15.50 -2.40
CA HIS A 131 -4.39 -16.31 -1.89
C HIS A 131 -5.64 -15.53 -1.48
N PHE A 132 -5.77 -14.27 -1.92
CA PHE A 132 -7.06 -13.58 -1.81
C PHE A 132 -8.10 -14.25 -2.71
N ARG A 133 -9.32 -14.31 -2.22
CA ARG A 133 -10.48 -14.80 -2.97
C ARG A 133 -11.50 -13.68 -3.13
N GLN A 134 -12.12 -13.61 -4.29
CA GLN A 134 -13.26 -12.72 -4.46
C GLN A 134 -14.43 -13.22 -3.62
N ILE A 135 -14.98 -12.37 -2.76
CA ILE A 135 -16.14 -12.69 -1.90
C ILE A 135 -17.39 -11.92 -2.31
N SER A 136 -17.24 -10.77 -2.96
CA SER A 136 -18.37 -9.92 -3.35
C SER A 136 -18.00 -8.95 -4.45
N MET A 137 -18.96 -8.16 -4.90
CA MET A 137 -18.80 -7.06 -5.83
C MET A 137 -19.76 -5.93 -5.47
N ARG A 138 -19.24 -4.71 -5.43
CA ARG A 138 -20.05 -3.48 -5.28
C ARG A 138 -20.24 -2.84 -6.65
N ARG A 139 -21.47 -2.77 -7.14
CA ARG A 139 -21.81 -2.18 -8.44
C ARG A 139 -21.65 -0.66 -8.41
N ALA A 140 -21.10 -0.09 -9.48
CA ALA A 140 -20.92 1.35 -9.68
C ALA A 140 -20.29 2.07 -8.46
N TYR A 141 -19.35 1.41 -7.80
CA TYR A 141 -18.70 1.92 -6.60
C TYR A 141 -17.76 3.09 -6.91
N TYR A 142 -16.94 2.95 -7.94
CA TYR A 142 -16.07 4.02 -8.43
C TYR A 142 -16.87 4.93 -9.38
N ARG A 143 -16.54 6.23 -9.40
CA ARG A 143 -17.29 7.22 -10.17
C ARG A 143 -16.54 7.75 -11.39
N ASN A 144 -15.23 7.78 -11.39
CA ASN A 144 -14.41 8.34 -12.46
C ASN A 144 -13.32 7.36 -12.91
N PRO A 145 -13.58 6.53 -13.93
CA PRO A 145 -14.87 6.20 -14.56
C PRO A 145 -15.80 5.44 -13.62
N VAL A 146 -17.08 5.34 -13.98
CA VAL A 146 -18.04 4.48 -13.26
C VAL A 146 -17.62 3.04 -13.48
N GLU A 147 -17.37 2.32 -12.37
CA GLU A 147 -16.86 0.97 -12.41
C GLU A 147 -17.19 0.21 -11.12
N ASN A 148 -17.28 -1.11 -11.21
CA ASN A 148 -17.49 -1.97 -10.07
C ASN A 148 -16.22 -2.09 -9.22
N ALA A 149 -16.40 -2.32 -7.91
CA ALA A 149 -15.33 -2.78 -7.03
C ALA A 149 -15.48 -4.29 -6.79
N VAL A 150 -14.43 -5.02 -7.04
CA VAL A 150 -14.28 -6.42 -6.60
C VAL A 150 -13.81 -6.38 -5.14
N ILE A 151 -14.54 -7.08 -4.27
CA ILE A 151 -14.18 -7.23 -2.86
C ILE A 151 -13.45 -8.57 -2.71
N MET A 152 -12.24 -8.52 -2.19
CA MET A 152 -11.44 -9.72 -2.01
C MET A 152 -11.03 -9.88 -0.54
N GLU A 153 -10.89 -11.11 -0.12
CA GLU A 153 -10.53 -11.50 1.24
C GLU A 153 -9.37 -12.51 1.24
N LEU A 154 -8.48 -12.34 2.21
CA LEU A 154 -7.46 -13.31 2.59
C LEU A 154 -7.69 -13.70 4.04
N GLU A 155 -7.87 -14.98 4.31
CA GLU A 155 -7.87 -15.55 5.66
C GLU A 155 -6.47 -16.04 6.01
N PHE A 156 -6.00 -15.68 7.21
CA PHE A 156 -4.77 -16.23 7.76
C PHE A 156 -5.09 -17.56 8.47
N VAL A 157 -4.59 -18.64 7.92
CA VAL A 157 -4.69 -19.97 8.50
C VAL A 157 -3.53 -20.22 9.45
#